data_656f984dcee0e0ce291826bb19f25770
#
_entry.id   656f984dcee0e0ce291826bb19f25770
#
_cell.length_a   1.000
_cell.length_b   1.000
_cell.length_c   1.000
_cell.angle_alpha   90.00
_cell.angle_beta   90.00
_cell.angle_gamma   90.00
#
_symmetry.space_group_name_H-M   'P 1'
#
loop_
_entity.id
_entity.type
_entity.pdbx_description
1 polymer ?
#
loop_
_entity_poly.entity_id
_entity_poly.type
_entity_poly.pdbx_seq_one_letter_code
_entity_poly.pdbx_strand_id
1 'polypeptide(L)'
;MPLFEHESLYAKLIEEGYSDWVGELRSKTQRALTSQQHGNLQTWMDVWNQLPAAVNPELIADRDAVTIHGELTNCDPQTLQQKLMAFHPWRKGPFELFGLTIDTEWRSCLKWDRLAPHVEFRERRVLDVGCGNGYYGWRMLQAGASIVLGFDPFLLFLMQFEAVRRYADPELPHYVLPLTDEDIPARLNLFDVTLSMGVLYHRTSPIDHLQSLWHSLRPGGTLVLETLIVESDDLINLVPQDRYAKMRNVWFIPSIPMLLRWLDRTGFRDAKVIDVTRTTVSEQRRTNWMTFESLADFLDPVNSKRT
;
A
#
# COMPACT_ATOMS: atom_id res chain seq x y z
N MET A 1 16.67 -15.01 1.04
CA MET A 1 16.50 -13.81 1.90
C MET A 1 15.73 -14.22 3.14
N PRO A 2 16.11 -13.80 4.35
CA PRO A 2 15.32 -14.08 5.55
C PRO A 2 13.97 -13.34 5.51
N LEU A 3 12.97 -13.91 6.18
CA LEU A 3 11.66 -13.29 6.34
C LEU A 3 11.76 -12.07 7.26
N PHE A 4 11.09 -10.98 6.90
CA PHE A 4 11.11 -9.70 7.63
C PHE A 4 12.51 -9.09 7.79
N GLU A 5 13.33 -9.11 6.73
CA GLU A 5 14.65 -8.48 6.73
C GLU A 5 14.53 -6.95 6.62
N HIS A 6 14.84 -6.24 7.70
CA HIS A 6 14.78 -4.79 7.78
C HIS A 6 16.11 -4.17 8.26
N GLU A 7 17.14 -4.98 8.51
CA GLU A 7 18.40 -4.49 9.10
C GLU A 7 19.13 -3.50 8.19
N SER A 8 19.09 -3.72 6.87
CA SER A 8 19.66 -2.79 5.90
C SER A 8 18.99 -1.42 5.92
N LEU A 9 17.63 -1.38 6.09
CA LEU A 9 16.90 -0.14 6.31
C LEU A 9 17.35 0.54 7.61
N TYR A 10 17.39 -0.22 8.70
CA TYR A 10 17.73 0.32 10.01
C TYR A 10 19.16 0.86 10.06
N ALA A 11 20.12 0.15 9.49
CA ALA A 11 21.50 0.60 9.40
C ALA A 11 21.60 1.95 8.67
N LYS A 12 20.95 2.07 7.51
CA LYS A 12 20.90 3.31 6.74
C LYS A 12 20.31 4.48 7.52
N LEU A 13 19.16 4.26 8.19
CA LEU A 13 18.52 5.29 8.99
C LEU A 13 19.38 5.72 10.21
N ILE A 14 20.11 4.79 10.81
CA ILE A 14 21.04 5.11 11.92
C ILE A 14 22.21 5.98 11.41
N GLU A 15 22.81 5.62 10.28
CA GLU A 15 23.89 6.41 9.65
C GLU A 15 23.43 7.85 9.32
N GLU A 16 22.15 8.02 9.01
CA GLU A 16 21.55 9.33 8.71
C GLU A 16 21.06 10.09 9.96
N GLY A 17 21.28 9.54 11.16
CA GLY A 17 20.98 10.21 12.44
C GLY A 17 19.58 9.94 13.03
N TYR A 18 18.84 8.96 12.51
CA TYR A 18 17.50 8.60 12.99
C TYR A 18 17.48 7.43 13.97
N SER A 19 18.54 7.30 14.81
CA SER A 19 18.71 6.17 15.76
C SER A 19 17.52 5.99 16.70
N ASP A 20 16.97 7.08 17.24
CA ASP A 20 15.82 7.02 18.16
C ASP A 20 14.58 6.45 17.47
N TRP A 21 14.30 6.93 16.26
CA TRP A 21 13.19 6.42 15.48
C TRP A 21 13.37 4.94 15.09
N VAL A 22 14.59 4.54 14.73
CA VAL A 22 14.90 3.11 14.49
C VAL A 22 14.63 2.25 15.70
N GLY A 23 14.95 2.72 16.91
CA GLY A 23 14.62 2.06 18.16
C GLY A 23 13.10 1.83 18.31
N GLU A 24 12.29 2.83 17.97
CA GLU A 24 10.83 2.72 17.97
C GLU A 24 10.33 1.78 16.86
N LEU A 25 10.84 1.92 15.62
CA LEU A 25 10.46 1.05 14.50
C LEU A 25 10.70 -0.43 14.84
N ARG A 26 11.90 -0.77 15.35
CA ARG A 26 12.25 -2.14 15.78
C ARG A 26 11.28 -2.66 16.84
N SER A 27 11.08 -1.87 17.89
CA SER A 27 10.20 -2.26 19.02
C SER A 27 8.75 -2.49 18.58
N LYS A 28 8.21 -1.59 17.76
CA LYS A 28 6.83 -1.66 17.28
C LYS A 28 6.65 -2.80 16.28
N THR A 29 7.58 -2.95 15.32
CA THR A 29 7.57 -4.07 14.35
C THR A 29 7.64 -5.41 15.08
N GLN A 30 8.56 -5.57 16.02
CA GLN A 30 8.66 -6.80 16.80
C GLN A 30 7.39 -7.11 17.58
N ARG A 31 6.78 -6.11 18.22
CA ARG A 31 5.49 -6.27 18.91
C ARG A 31 4.39 -6.69 17.96
N ALA A 32 4.26 -6.07 16.81
CA ALA A 32 3.24 -6.43 15.82
C ALA A 32 3.38 -7.88 15.35
N LEU A 33 4.63 -8.35 15.16
CA LEU A 33 4.91 -9.72 14.70
C LEU A 33 4.81 -10.77 15.81
N THR A 34 4.89 -10.38 17.08
CA THR A 34 4.91 -11.35 18.21
C THR A 34 3.65 -11.31 19.07
N SER A 35 3.05 -10.14 19.30
CA SER A 35 1.91 -9.97 20.23
C SER A 35 0.57 -9.89 19.53
N GLN A 36 0.52 -9.40 18.31
CA GLN A 36 -0.65 -9.53 17.45
C GLN A 36 -0.62 -10.93 16.82
N GLN A 37 -0.85 -11.95 17.61
CA GLN A 37 -1.03 -13.30 17.10
C GLN A 37 -2.28 -13.31 16.21
N HIS A 38 -2.13 -12.81 14.97
CA HIS A 38 -3.11 -13.12 13.96
C HIS A 38 -3.13 -14.65 13.83
N GLY A 39 -4.31 -15.26 14.06
CA GLY A 39 -4.42 -16.72 14.17
C GLY A 39 -3.81 -17.49 12.99
N ASN A 40 -3.60 -16.82 11.85
CA ASN A 40 -3.01 -17.43 10.65
C ASN A 40 -1.52 -17.08 10.44
N LEU A 41 -0.89 -16.24 11.28
CA LEU A 41 0.47 -15.77 11.01
C LEU A 41 1.46 -16.93 10.90
N GLN A 42 1.42 -17.88 11.83
CA GLN A 42 2.30 -19.05 11.80
C GLN A 42 2.09 -19.88 10.52
N THR A 43 0.83 -20.11 10.13
CA THR A 43 0.50 -20.82 8.88
C THR A 43 1.08 -20.11 7.68
N TRP A 44 0.97 -18.78 7.60
CA TRP A 44 1.55 -18.00 6.52
C TRP A 44 3.08 -18.07 6.48
N MET A 45 3.74 -18.01 7.63
CA MET A 45 5.20 -18.18 7.74
C MET A 45 5.64 -19.58 7.28
N ASP A 46 4.89 -20.62 7.66
CA ASP A 46 5.17 -22.00 7.22
C ASP A 46 5.01 -22.15 5.71
N VAL A 47 3.98 -21.56 5.12
CA VAL A 47 3.79 -21.53 3.66
C VAL A 47 4.92 -20.74 2.99
N TRP A 48 5.30 -19.58 3.53
CA TRP A 48 6.41 -18.78 2.99
C TRP A 48 7.72 -19.57 2.98
N ASN A 49 8.02 -20.31 4.05
CA ASN A 49 9.20 -21.17 4.12
C ASN A 49 9.18 -22.29 3.06
N GLN A 50 7.99 -22.72 2.65
CA GLN A 50 7.78 -23.76 1.63
C GLN A 50 7.68 -23.22 0.21
N LEU A 51 7.72 -21.89 0.00
CA LEU A 51 7.79 -21.34 -1.35
C LEU A 51 9.03 -21.89 -2.08
N PRO A 52 8.90 -22.29 -3.36
CA PRO A 52 9.98 -22.92 -4.10
C PRO A 52 11.18 -21.99 -4.24
N ALA A 53 12.35 -22.55 -4.40
CA ALA A 53 13.53 -21.80 -4.83
C ALA A 53 13.39 -21.43 -6.32
N ALA A 54 14.04 -20.35 -6.72
CA ALA A 54 14.09 -19.93 -8.12
C ALA A 54 15.55 -19.76 -8.58
N VAL A 55 15.74 -19.95 -9.89
CA VAL A 55 17.02 -19.73 -10.57
C VAL A 55 16.89 -18.42 -11.35
N ASN A 56 17.86 -17.52 -11.15
CA ASN A 56 17.94 -16.21 -11.78
C ASN A 56 16.60 -15.43 -11.73
N PRO A 57 16.01 -15.26 -10.53
CA PRO A 57 14.79 -14.48 -10.44
C PRO A 57 15.10 -13.00 -10.70
N GLU A 58 14.28 -12.35 -11.53
CA GLU A 58 14.38 -10.94 -11.86
C GLU A 58 13.02 -10.26 -11.69
N LEU A 59 12.97 -9.18 -10.90
CA LEU A 59 11.78 -8.37 -10.71
C LEU A 59 11.75 -7.22 -11.69
N ILE A 60 10.65 -7.09 -12.41
CA ILE A 60 10.36 -5.98 -13.34
C ILE A 60 9.00 -5.39 -12.96
N ALA A 61 8.93 -4.05 -12.88
CA ALA A 61 7.71 -3.32 -12.50
C ALA A 61 7.46 -2.11 -13.41
N ASP A 62 7.84 -2.19 -14.68
CA ASP A 62 7.68 -1.14 -15.70
C ASP A 62 6.31 -1.18 -16.40
N ARG A 63 5.56 -2.27 -16.26
CA ARG A 63 4.24 -2.51 -16.84
C ARG A 63 3.16 -2.61 -15.76
N ASP A 64 1.94 -2.93 -16.19
CA ASP A 64 0.79 -3.09 -15.30
C ASP A 64 1.06 -4.08 -14.15
N ALA A 65 1.60 -5.24 -14.48
CA ALA A 65 1.97 -6.25 -13.50
C ALA A 65 3.38 -6.00 -12.93
N VAL A 66 3.50 -6.22 -11.61
CA VAL A 66 4.82 -6.47 -11.00
C VAL A 66 5.17 -7.92 -11.29
N THR A 67 6.20 -8.13 -12.09
CA THR A 67 6.54 -9.43 -12.69
C THR A 67 7.84 -9.97 -12.10
N ILE A 68 7.85 -11.24 -11.72
CA ILE A 68 9.07 -12.00 -11.41
C ILE A 68 9.30 -13.00 -12.55
N HIS A 69 10.35 -12.79 -13.31
CA HIS A 69 10.88 -13.75 -14.28
C HIS A 69 11.82 -14.75 -13.60
N GLY A 70 12.21 -15.82 -14.34
CA GLY A 70 13.11 -16.85 -13.88
C GLY A 70 12.48 -18.24 -13.96
N GLU A 71 13.16 -19.22 -13.39
CA GLU A 71 12.71 -20.62 -13.38
C GLU A 71 12.55 -21.13 -11.95
N LEU A 72 11.45 -21.83 -11.67
CA LEU A 72 11.23 -22.48 -10.38
C LEU A 72 11.97 -23.81 -10.31
N THR A 73 12.60 -24.08 -9.16
CA THR A 73 13.25 -25.35 -8.92
C THR A 73 12.25 -26.37 -8.37
N ASN A 74 12.05 -27.48 -9.10
CA ASN A 74 11.21 -28.61 -8.67
C ASN A 74 9.78 -28.22 -8.23
N CYS A 75 9.19 -27.26 -8.92
CA CYS A 75 7.83 -26.81 -8.62
C CYS A 75 7.06 -26.51 -9.91
N ASP A 76 5.87 -27.07 -10.03
CA ASP A 76 4.95 -26.74 -11.11
C ASP A 76 4.10 -25.49 -10.77
N PRO A 77 3.49 -24.84 -11.79
CA PRO A 77 2.69 -23.64 -11.57
C PRO A 77 1.47 -23.86 -10.67
N GLN A 78 0.87 -25.05 -10.64
CA GLN A 78 -0.28 -25.34 -9.79
C GLN A 78 0.12 -25.38 -8.31
N THR A 79 1.25 -25.99 -8.01
CA THR A 79 1.83 -26.01 -6.66
C THR A 79 2.17 -24.61 -6.17
N LEU A 80 2.77 -23.76 -7.03
CA LEU A 80 3.01 -22.34 -6.69
C LEU A 80 1.69 -21.62 -6.42
N GLN A 81 0.68 -21.79 -7.28
CA GLN A 81 -0.64 -21.19 -7.11
C GLN A 81 -1.28 -21.56 -5.78
N GLN A 82 -1.26 -22.85 -5.41
CA GLN A 82 -1.82 -23.32 -4.14
C GLN A 82 -1.13 -22.66 -2.94
N LYS A 83 0.21 -22.52 -2.97
CA LYS A 83 0.95 -21.85 -1.91
C LYS A 83 0.62 -20.36 -1.82
N LEU A 84 0.56 -19.65 -2.94
CA LEU A 84 0.23 -18.21 -2.96
C LEU A 84 -1.23 -17.95 -2.60
N MET A 85 -2.14 -18.91 -2.85
CA MET A 85 -3.54 -18.85 -2.40
C MET A 85 -3.69 -18.94 -0.87
N ALA A 86 -2.70 -19.43 -0.15
CA ALA A 86 -2.72 -19.35 1.32
C ALA A 86 -2.68 -17.90 1.85
N PHE A 87 -2.20 -16.96 1.03
CA PHE A 87 -2.21 -15.52 1.31
C PHE A 87 -3.44 -14.78 0.76
N HIS A 88 -4.51 -15.50 0.43
CA HIS A 88 -5.78 -14.91 -0.03
C HIS A 88 -6.43 -14.06 1.08
N PRO A 89 -7.09 -12.93 0.75
CA PRO A 89 -7.33 -12.35 -0.58
C PRO A 89 -6.21 -11.41 -1.06
N TRP A 90 -5.95 -11.42 -2.38
CA TRP A 90 -5.02 -10.50 -3.02
C TRP A 90 -5.78 -9.27 -3.53
N ARG A 91 -5.53 -8.11 -2.91
CA ARG A 91 -6.31 -6.90 -3.22
C ARG A 91 -5.63 -5.96 -4.21
N LYS A 92 -4.37 -5.59 -4.00
CA LYS A 92 -3.62 -4.69 -4.90
C LYS A 92 -2.75 -5.49 -5.87
N GLY A 93 -2.63 -5.03 -7.13
CA GLY A 93 -1.85 -5.66 -8.19
C GLY A 93 -2.23 -5.14 -9.57
N PRO A 94 -2.00 -5.89 -10.66
CA PRO A 94 -1.69 -7.33 -10.69
C PRO A 94 -0.21 -7.69 -10.42
N PHE A 95 0.02 -8.98 -10.16
CA PHE A 95 1.37 -9.56 -10.14
C PHE A 95 1.45 -10.72 -11.12
N GLU A 96 2.68 -11.02 -11.56
CA GLU A 96 2.98 -12.21 -12.33
C GLU A 96 4.25 -12.85 -11.79
N LEU A 97 4.16 -14.07 -11.25
CA LEU A 97 5.31 -14.78 -10.70
C LEU A 97 5.57 -16.05 -11.52
N PHE A 98 6.69 -16.07 -12.23
CA PHE A 98 7.11 -17.23 -13.06
C PHE A 98 6.03 -17.68 -14.05
N GLY A 99 5.34 -16.72 -14.69
CA GLY A 99 4.24 -16.97 -15.63
C GLY A 99 2.88 -17.22 -14.97
N LEU A 100 2.80 -17.30 -13.65
CA LEU A 100 1.54 -17.37 -12.92
C LEU A 100 0.99 -15.97 -12.66
N THR A 101 -0.15 -15.64 -13.27
CA THR A 101 -0.82 -14.35 -13.05
C THR A 101 -1.64 -14.37 -11.76
N ILE A 102 -1.40 -13.41 -10.89
CA ILE A 102 -2.22 -13.09 -9.72
C ILE A 102 -3.12 -11.92 -10.10
N ASP A 103 -4.32 -12.23 -10.59
CA ASP A 103 -5.33 -11.26 -10.98
C ASP A 103 -6.08 -10.76 -9.74
N THR A 104 -5.62 -9.66 -9.19
CA THR A 104 -6.06 -9.10 -7.91
C THR A 104 -7.41 -8.38 -8.00
N GLU A 105 -8.01 -8.03 -6.83
CA GLU A 105 -9.27 -7.27 -6.77
C GLU A 105 -9.18 -5.96 -7.56
N TRP A 106 -8.17 -5.16 -7.27
CA TRP A 106 -7.92 -3.87 -7.90
C TRP A 106 -6.94 -4.00 -9.05
N ARG A 107 -7.28 -3.42 -10.18
CA ARG A 107 -6.30 -3.06 -11.22
C ARG A 107 -5.56 -1.81 -10.78
N SER A 108 -4.62 -1.99 -9.86
CA SER A 108 -3.88 -0.86 -9.26
C SER A 108 -3.04 -0.09 -10.27
N CYS A 109 -2.71 -0.73 -11.43
CA CYS A 109 -2.07 -0.07 -12.56
C CYS A 109 -2.86 1.14 -13.06
N LEU A 110 -4.20 1.07 -13.12
CA LEU A 110 -5.03 2.19 -13.56
C LEU A 110 -4.88 3.42 -12.66
N LYS A 111 -4.78 3.21 -11.35
CA LYS A 111 -4.51 4.29 -10.39
C LYS A 111 -3.06 4.80 -10.54
N TRP A 112 -2.11 3.90 -10.74
CA TRP A 112 -0.72 4.28 -11.01
C TRP A 112 -0.60 5.18 -12.25
N ASP A 113 -1.27 4.83 -13.34
CA ASP A 113 -1.23 5.59 -14.60
C ASP A 113 -1.82 7.00 -14.45
N ARG A 114 -2.81 7.19 -13.55
CA ARG A 114 -3.36 8.50 -13.22
C ARG A 114 -2.40 9.37 -12.41
N LEU A 115 -1.59 8.77 -11.52
CA LEU A 115 -0.72 9.53 -10.62
C LEU A 115 0.71 9.72 -11.14
N ALA A 116 1.29 8.70 -11.79
CA ALA A 116 2.71 8.69 -12.15
C ALA A 116 3.16 9.88 -13.03
N PRO A 117 2.35 10.38 -13.98
CA PRO A 117 2.72 11.55 -14.76
C PRO A 117 2.84 12.85 -13.96
N HIS A 118 2.34 12.88 -12.73
CA HIS A 118 2.26 14.07 -11.89
C HIS A 118 3.25 14.07 -10.72
N VAL A 119 4.03 12.98 -10.54
CA VAL A 119 4.92 12.80 -9.39
C VAL A 119 6.31 12.36 -9.86
N GLU A 120 7.33 13.13 -9.48
CA GLU A 120 8.72 12.74 -9.73
C GLU A 120 9.23 11.81 -8.64
N PHE A 121 9.59 10.58 -9.01
CA PHE A 121 10.09 9.57 -8.08
C PHE A 121 11.62 9.39 -8.16
N ARG A 122 12.27 9.82 -9.24
CA ARG A 122 13.71 9.61 -9.42
C ARG A 122 14.52 10.18 -8.27
N GLU A 123 15.35 9.34 -7.65
CA GLU A 123 16.21 9.68 -6.52
C GLU A 123 15.43 10.14 -5.25
N ARG A 124 14.10 9.91 -5.22
CA ARG A 124 13.25 10.33 -4.09
C ARG A 124 13.17 9.25 -3.03
N ARG A 125 13.10 9.70 -1.78
CA ARG A 125 12.76 8.89 -0.61
C ARG A 125 11.26 8.91 -0.45
N VAL A 126 10.63 7.74 -0.47
CA VAL A 126 9.18 7.62 -0.50
C VAL A 126 8.67 6.89 0.74
N LEU A 127 7.62 7.45 1.38
CA LEU A 127 6.80 6.77 2.36
C LEU A 127 5.43 6.45 1.75
N ASP A 128 4.98 5.20 1.84
CA ASP A 128 3.65 4.76 1.37
C ASP A 128 2.82 4.28 2.56
N VAL A 129 1.91 5.13 3.05
CA VAL A 129 1.03 4.83 4.20
C VAL A 129 -0.23 4.13 3.69
N GLY A 130 -0.51 2.93 4.21
CA GLY A 130 -1.53 2.03 3.69
C GLY A 130 -1.06 1.35 2.39
N CYS A 131 0.22 0.97 2.34
CA CYS A 131 0.85 0.42 1.15
C CYS A 131 0.24 -0.92 0.68
N GLY A 132 -0.49 -1.62 1.56
CA GLY A 132 -0.97 -2.97 1.29
C GLY A 132 0.20 -3.94 1.09
N ASN A 133 0.13 -4.72 0.02
CA ASN A 133 1.17 -5.68 -0.34
C ASN A 133 2.36 -5.08 -1.13
N GLY A 134 2.55 -3.77 -1.06
CA GLY A 134 3.71 -3.08 -1.65
C GLY A 134 3.69 -2.92 -3.17
N TYR A 135 2.56 -3.17 -3.86
CA TYR A 135 2.48 -3.06 -5.32
C TYR A 135 3.02 -1.72 -5.84
N TYR A 136 2.57 -0.59 -5.27
CA TYR A 136 3.02 0.74 -5.72
C TYR A 136 4.50 0.98 -5.40
N GLY A 137 5.02 0.41 -4.32
CA GLY A 137 6.43 0.54 -3.96
C GLY A 137 7.36 -0.05 -5.02
N TRP A 138 7.02 -1.20 -5.59
CA TRP A 138 7.77 -1.76 -6.71
C TRP A 138 7.73 -0.87 -7.95
N ARG A 139 6.55 -0.27 -8.26
CA ARG A 139 6.40 0.69 -9.36
C ARG A 139 7.22 1.96 -9.13
N MET A 140 7.26 2.46 -7.89
CA MET A 140 8.05 3.65 -7.51
C MET A 140 9.56 3.40 -7.59
N LEU A 141 10.04 2.21 -7.18
CA LEU A 141 11.44 1.84 -7.38
C LEU A 141 11.80 1.77 -8.87
N GLN A 142 10.96 1.17 -9.69
CA GLN A 142 11.16 1.13 -11.15
C GLN A 142 11.17 2.53 -11.76
N ALA A 143 10.40 3.47 -11.20
CA ALA A 143 10.42 4.89 -11.58
C ALA A 143 11.64 5.64 -11.02
N GLY A 144 12.57 4.96 -10.36
CA GLY A 144 13.86 5.49 -9.89
C GLY A 144 13.86 6.00 -8.45
N ALA A 145 12.88 5.68 -7.62
CA ALA A 145 12.91 6.02 -6.20
C ALA A 145 14.16 5.42 -5.52
N SER A 146 14.81 6.21 -4.67
CA SER A 146 16.05 5.78 -3.98
C SER A 146 15.79 4.84 -2.80
N ILE A 147 14.60 4.91 -2.23
CA ILE A 147 14.09 4.02 -1.19
C ILE A 147 12.57 4.16 -1.10
N VAL A 148 11.88 3.06 -0.85
CA VAL A 148 10.45 3.05 -0.54
C VAL A 148 10.23 2.33 0.79
N LEU A 149 9.63 3.05 1.74
CA LEU A 149 9.18 2.52 3.02
C LEU A 149 7.65 2.48 3.03
N GLY A 150 7.07 1.31 3.13
CA GLY A 150 5.63 1.10 3.25
C GLY A 150 5.21 0.85 4.70
N PHE A 151 4.10 1.45 5.12
CA PHE A 151 3.43 1.15 6.39
C PHE A 151 2.06 0.54 6.11
N ASP A 152 1.81 -0.66 6.65
CA ASP A 152 0.49 -1.28 6.62
C ASP A 152 0.32 -2.24 7.82
N PRO A 153 -0.67 -2.05 8.70
CA PRO A 153 -0.82 -2.85 9.90
C PRO A 153 -1.32 -4.28 9.64
N PHE A 154 -1.78 -4.59 8.43
CA PHE A 154 -2.35 -5.90 8.11
C PHE A 154 -1.26 -6.92 7.77
N LEU A 155 -1.01 -7.87 8.67
CA LEU A 155 0.02 -8.90 8.52
C LEU A 155 -0.15 -9.77 7.26
N LEU A 156 -1.37 -9.96 6.77
CA LEU A 156 -1.60 -10.64 5.50
C LEU A 156 -0.93 -9.93 4.33
N PHE A 157 -1.04 -8.60 4.28
CA PHE A 157 -0.42 -7.82 3.19
C PHE A 157 1.10 -7.82 3.30
N LEU A 158 1.62 -7.77 4.54
CA LEU A 158 3.05 -7.95 4.78
C LEU A 158 3.53 -9.31 4.26
N MET A 159 2.80 -10.40 4.52
CA MET A 159 3.15 -11.74 4.03
C MET A 159 3.07 -11.86 2.50
N GLN A 160 2.10 -11.17 1.86
CA GLN A 160 2.05 -11.07 0.39
C GLN A 160 3.27 -10.32 -0.16
N PHE A 161 3.65 -9.21 0.48
CA PHE A 161 4.87 -8.48 0.14
C PHE A 161 6.11 -9.35 0.27
N GLU A 162 6.27 -10.05 1.39
CA GLU A 162 7.40 -10.95 1.64
C GLU A 162 7.44 -12.13 0.64
N ALA A 163 6.30 -12.61 0.17
CA ALA A 163 6.24 -13.66 -0.84
C ALA A 163 6.79 -13.18 -2.21
N VAL A 164 6.55 -11.91 -2.57
CA VAL A 164 7.13 -11.29 -3.77
C VAL A 164 8.60 -10.94 -3.54
N ARG A 165 8.92 -10.30 -2.40
CA ARG A 165 10.28 -9.88 -2.05
C ARG A 165 11.27 -11.05 -2.00
N ARG A 166 10.83 -12.25 -1.64
CA ARG A 166 11.64 -13.48 -1.63
C ARG A 166 12.39 -13.69 -2.95
N TYR A 167 11.81 -13.25 -4.06
CA TYR A 167 12.34 -13.43 -5.42
C TYR A 167 12.90 -12.15 -6.02
N ALA A 168 12.86 -11.05 -5.30
CA ALA A 168 13.48 -9.81 -5.71
C ALA A 168 14.98 -9.80 -5.31
N ASP A 169 15.74 -8.94 -5.95
CA ASP A 169 17.13 -8.66 -5.52
C ASP A 169 17.10 -8.17 -4.06
N PRO A 170 17.87 -8.79 -3.14
CA PRO A 170 17.96 -8.37 -1.74
C PRO A 170 18.36 -6.90 -1.54
N GLU A 171 19.12 -6.33 -2.46
CA GLU A 171 19.59 -4.94 -2.39
C GLU A 171 18.52 -3.91 -2.80
N LEU A 172 17.39 -4.34 -3.37
CA LEU A 172 16.31 -3.41 -3.70
C LEU A 172 15.74 -2.75 -2.44
N PRO A 173 15.79 -1.41 -2.34
CA PRO A 173 15.46 -0.68 -1.13
C PRO A 173 13.95 -0.46 -0.98
N HIS A 174 13.18 -1.56 -0.95
CA HIS A 174 11.74 -1.56 -0.68
C HIS A 174 11.46 -2.36 0.60
N TYR A 175 10.87 -1.70 1.57
CA TYR A 175 10.57 -2.28 2.88
C TYR A 175 9.11 -2.03 3.23
N VAL A 176 8.45 -3.01 3.85
CA VAL A 176 7.10 -2.86 4.41
C VAL A 176 7.14 -3.23 5.88
N LEU A 177 6.64 -2.34 6.73
CA LEU A 177 6.57 -2.52 8.17
C LEU A 177 5.10 -2.58 8.63
N PRO A 178 4.75 -3.41 9.62
CA PRO A 178 3.40 -3.54 10.16
C PRO A 178 3.04 -2.36 11.09
N LEU A 179 3.06 -1.16 10.55
CA LEU A 179 2.90 0.11 11.23
C LEU A 179 1.79 0.95 10.60
N THR A 180 1.45 2.06 11.26
CA THR A 180 0.44 3.02 10.81
C THR A 180 1.03 4.43 10.72
N ASP A 181 0.24 5.40 10.26
CA ASP A 181 0.60 6.83 10.30
C ASP A 181 0.81 7.37 11.73
N GLU A 182 0.24 6.74 12.74
CA GLU A 182 0.45 7.09 14.16
C GLU A 182 1.87 6.80 14.65
N ASP A 183 2.62 5.99 13.89
CA ASP A 183 4.01 5.63 14.18
C ASP A 183 5.03 6.60 13.55
N ILE A 184 4.55 7.63 12.86
CA ILE A 184 5.38 8.70 12.29
C ILE A 184 5.68 9.74 13.37
N PRO A 185 6.95 9.96 13.74
CA PRO A 185 7.29 10.96 14.74
C PRO A 185 6.95 12.38 14.28
N ALA A 186 6.63 13.25 15.23
CA ALA A 186 6.50 14.67 14.96
C ALA A 186 7.82 15.23 14.38
N ARG A 187 7.74 15.94 13.26
CA ARG A 187 8.87 16.56 12.57
C ARG A 187 9.95 15.56 12.11
N LEU A 188 9.53 14.40 11.64
CA LEU A 188 10.46 13.42 11.06
C LEU A 188 11.23 14.01 9.86
N ASN A 189 10.57 14.79 9.00
CA ASN A 189 11.17 15.55 7.89
C ASN A 189 12.12 14.73 7.01
N LEU A 190 11.78 13.49 6.71
CA LEU A 190 12.67 12.53 6.05
C LEU A 190 12.37 12.32 4.58
N PHE A 191 11.07 12.29 4.22
CA PHE A 191 10.64 11.85 2.91
C PHE A 191 10.44 12.99 1.92
N ASP A 192 10.81 12.75 0.67
CA ASP A 192 10.54 13.64 -0.46
C ASP A 192 9.10 13.56 -0.92
N VAL A 193 8.57 12.34 -0.91
CA VAL A 193 7.21 12.03 -1.31
C VAL A 193 6.58 11.13 -0.26
N THR A 194 5.37 11.48 0.17
CA THR A 194 4.55 10.62 1.04
C THR A 194 3.24 10.33 0.33
N LEU A 195 2.89 9.03 0.22
CA LEU A 195 1.62 8.60 -0.34
C LEU A 195 0.67 8.17 0.78
N SER A 196 -0.62 8.46 0.58
CA SER A 196 -1.72 7.90 1.36
C SER A 196 -2.91 7.69 0.42
N MET A 197 -3.08 6.46 -0.06
CA MET A 197 -4.09 6.14 -1.06
C MET A 197 -5.08 5.11 -0.54
N GLY A 198 -6.36 5.51 -0.40
CA GLY A 198 -7.42 4.66 0.14
C GLY A 198 -7.40 4.53 1.66
N VAL A 199 -6.86 5.50 2.40
CA VAL A 199 -6.68 5.44 3.86
C VAL A 199 -7.52 6.49 4.59
N LEU A 200 -7.55 7.73 4.10
CA LEU A 200 -8.12 8.88 4.83
C LEU A 200 -9.55 8.64 5.31
N TYR A 201 -10.41 8.07 4.46
CA TYR A 201 -11.81 7.81 4.81
C TYR A 201 -11.98 6.71 5.89
N HIS A 202 -10.93 5.93 6.16
CA HIS A 202 -10.90 4.94 7.23
C HIS A 202 -10.41 5.51 8.57
N ARG A 203 -9.95 6.77 8.60
CA ARG A 203 -9.42 7.39 9.82
C ARG A 203 -10.53 8.09 10.61
N THR A 204 -10.56 7.82 11.91
CA THR A 204 -11.48 8.49 12.85
C THR A 204 -11.12 9.95 13.07
N SER A 205 -9.84 10.33 12.83
CA SER A 205 -9.35 11.69 12.82
C SER A 205 -8.60 11.97 11.52
N PRO A 206 -9.28 12.47 10.47
CA PRO A 206 -8.62 12.81 9.21
C PRO A 206 -7.59 13.93 9.35
N ILE A 207 -7.76 14.83 10.31
CA ILE A 207 -6.82 15.94 10.55
C ILE A 207 -5.52 15.42 11.15
N ASP A 208 -5.60 14.53 12.16
CA ASP A 208 -4.38 13.93 12.76
C ASP A 208 -3.63 13.09 11.72
N HIS A 209 -4.36 12.35 10.87
CA HIS A 209 -3.75 11.63 9.76
C HIS A 209 -2.98 12.56 8.83
N LEU A 210 -3.60 13.65 8.38
CA LEU A 210 -2.93 14.64 7.53
C LEU A 210 -1.73 15.30 8.22
N GLN A 211 -1.80 15.55 9.52
CA GLN A 211 -0.67 16.06 10.29
C GLN A 211 0.48 15.06 10.37
N SER A 212 0.20 13.77 10.58
CA SER A 212 1.22 12.72 10.55
C SER A 212 1.91 12.64 9.19
N LEU A 213 1.15 12.71 8.10
CA LEU A 213 1.71 12.74 6.74
C LEU A 213 2.57 14.00 6.52
N TRP A 214 2.13 15.16 7.03
CA TRP A 214 2.92 16.40 6.96
C TRP A 214 4.24 16.29 7.72
N HIS A 215 4.22 15.67 8.90
CA HIS A 215 5.41 15.43 9.73
C HIS A 215 6.43 14.51 9.08
N SER A 216 6.01 13.60 8.20
CA SER A 216 6.91 12.72 7.48
C SER A 216 7.74 13.43 6.42
N LEU A 217 7.18 14.49 5.82
CA LEU A 217 7.76 15.19 4.68
C LEU A 217 8.83 16.19 5.08
N ARG A 218 9.92 16.22 4.33
CA ARG A 218 10.88 17.31 4.40
C ARG A 218 10.28 18.60 3.86
N PRO A 219 10.84 19.79 4.19
CA PRO A 219 10.42 21.05 3.57
C PRO A 219 10.46 20.96 2.04
N GLY A 220 9.35 21.30 1.38
CA GLY A 220 9.19 21.18 -0.07
C GLY A 220 8.87 19.76 -0.57
N GLY A 221 8.65 18.81 0.32
CA GLY A 221 8.19 17.46 -0.04
C GLY A 221 6.74 17.45 -0.52
N THR A 222 6.36 16.39 -1.23
CA THR A 222 5.05 16.24 -1.89
C THR A 222 4.20 15.18 -1.22
N LEU A 223 2.95 15.53 -0.88
CA LEU A 223 1.92 14.56 -0.51
C LEU A 223 1.15 14.11 -1.76
N VAL A 224 1.00 12.81 -1.94
CA VAL A 224 0.05 12.19 -2.88
C VAL A 224 -1.07 11.58 -2.06
N LEU A 225 -2.26 12.19 -2.15
CA LEU A 225 -3.42 11.77 -1.37
C LEU A 225 -4.53 11.30 -2.32
N GLU A 226 -5.09 10.11 -2.06
CA GLU A 226 -6.29 9.64 -2.72
C GLU A 226 -7.31 9.19 -1.68
N THR A 227 -8.55 9.64 -1.87
CA THR A 227 -9.65 9.34 -0.94
C THR A 227 -10.99 9.35 -1.67
N LEU A 228 -12.00 8.79 -1.03
CA LEU A 228 -13.38 8.98 -1.44
C LEU A 228 -13.79 10.45 -1.28
N ILE A 229 -14.61 10.95 -2.19
CA ILE A 229 -15.20 12.29 -2.12
C ILE A 229 -16.70 12.25 -2.39
N VAL A 230 -17.42 13.26 -1.88
CA VAL A 230 -18.78 13.57 -2.31
C VAL A 230 -18.73 14.70 -3.35
N GLU A 231 -19.50 14.56 -4.43
CA GLU A 231 -19.62 15.60 -5.46
C GLU A 231 -20.42 16.79 -4.89
N SER A 232 -19.72 17.88 -4.58
CA SER A 232 -20.31 19.14 -4.15
C SER A 232 -19.29 20.27 -4.25
N ASP A 233 -19.75 21.46 -4.64
CA ASP A 233 -18.97 22.70 -4.60
C ASP A 233 -18.98 23.35 -3.20
N ASP A 234 -19.82 22.87 -2.30
CA ASP A 234 -19.89 23.35 -0.93
C ASP A 234 -18.85 22.65 -0.02
N LEU A 235 -18.55 23.28 1.11
CA LEU A 235 -17.69 22.75 2.16
C LEU A 235 -18.44 21.72 3.00
N ILE A 236 -18.72 20.56 2.44
CA ILE A 236 -19.45 19.50 3.12
C ILE A 236 -18.57 18.28 3.38
N ASN A 237 -18.98 17.51 4.37
CA ASN A 237 -18.39 16.24 4.72
C ASN A 237 -19.48 15.25 5.08
N LEU A 238 -19.56 14.15 4.34
CA LEU A 238 -20.50 13.08 4.62
C LEU A 238 -19.91 12.19 5.73
N VAL A 239 -20.67 12.01 6.79
CA VAL A 239 -20.43 11.03 7.86
C VAL A 239 -21.49 9.95 7.72
N PRO A 240 -21.13 8.75 7.22
CA PRO A 240 -22.09 7.66 7.07
C PRO A 240 -22.70 7.28 8.43
N GLN A 241 -24.00 7.04 8.44
CA GLN A 241 -24.75 6.69 9.67
C GLN A 241 -24.34 5.29 10.19
N ASP A 242 -24.01 4.38 9.27
CA ASP A 242 -23.66 2.98 9.55
C ASP A 242 -22.54 2.54 8.59
N ARG A 243 -22.88 1.83 7.53
CA ARG A 243 -21.92 1.32 6.53
C ARG A 243 -21.98 2.15 5.26
N TYR A 244 -20.84 2.39 4.66
CA TYR A 244 -20.75 2.93 3.31
C TYR A 244 -20.27 1.84 2.36
N ALA A 245 -21.03 1.53 1.32
CA ALA A 245 -20.71 0.42 0.41
C ALA A 245 -20.34 -0.88 1.16
N LYS A 246 -21.14 -1.24 2.19
CA LYS A 246 -20.93 -2.34 3.15
C LYS A 246 -19.64 -2.26 3.99
N MET A 247 -18.77 -1.28 3.78
CA MET A 247 -17.60 -1.05 4.65
C MET A 247 -18.05 -0.48 5.99
N ARG A 248 -17.53 -1.02 7.10
CA ARG A 248 -17.90 -0.61 8.46
C ARG A 248 -17.10 0.58 8.99
N ASN A 249 -15.95 0.83 8.41
CA ASN A 249 -14.93 1.76 8.90
C ASN A 249 -14.72 2.94 7.97
N VAL A 250 -15.78 3.43 7.33
CA VAL A 250 -15.78 4.70 6.60
C VAL A 250 -16.32 5.76 7.52
N TRP A 251 -15.49 6.75 7.85
CA TRP A 251 -15.82 7.79 8.84
C TRP A 251 -16.14 9.13 8.19
N PHE A 252 -15.33 9.54 7.23
CA PHE A 252 -15.43 10.86 6.63
C PHE A 252 -15.23 10.79 5.12
N ILE A 253 -16.18 11.34 4.38
CA ILE A 253 -16.11 11.50 2.92
C ILE A 253 -16.28 12.98 2.61
N PRO A 254 -15.17 13.75 2.43
CA PRO A 254 -15.26 15.19 2.19
C PRO A 254 -15.65 15.51 0.74
N SER A 255 -16.18 16.72 0.51
CA SER A 255 -16.14 17.34 -0.81
C SER A 255 -14.71 17.80 -1.14
N ILE A 256 -14.42 18.03 -2.43
CA ILE A 256 -13.12 18.57 -2.85
C ILE A 256 -12.80 19.89 -2.12
N PRO A 257 -13.69 20.90 -2.05
CA PRO A 257 -13.42 22.12 -1.30
C PRO A 257 -13.11 21.87 0.20
N MET A 258 -13.79 20.90 0.82
CA MET A 258 -13.54 20.55 2.22
C MET A 258 -12.17 19.88 2.38
N LEU A 259 -11.79 18.96 1.48
CA LEU A 259 -10.48 18.29 1.50
C LEU A 259 -9.35 19.30 1.32
N LEU A 260 -9.46 20.22 0.37
CA LEU A 260 -8.48 21.29 0.15
C LEU A 260 -8.36 22.19 1.38
N ARG A 261 -9.46 22.48 2.08
CA ARG A 261 -9.41 23.23 3.35
C ARG A 261 -8.70 22.47 4.46
N TRP A 262 -8.89 21.15 4.56
CA TRP A 262 -8.17 20.33 5.54
C TRP A 262 -6.68 20.34 5.25
N LEU A 263 -6.28 20.19 4.01
CA LEU A 263 -4.88 20.24 3.58
C LEU A 263 -4.23 21.59 3.92
N ASP A 264 -4.88 22.71 3.59
CA ASP A 264 -4.37 24.05 3.93
C ASP A 264 -4.22 24.25 5.44
N ARG A 265 -5.22 23.82 6.22
CA ARG A 265 -5.23 23.92 7.70
C ARG A 265 -4.15 23.05 8.36
N THR A 266 -3.74 21.97 7.73
CA THR A 266 -2.69 21.05 8.23
C THR A 266 -1.29 21.39 7.72
N GLY A 267 -1.15 22.50 6.94
CA GLY A 267 0.15 23.04 6.54
C GLY A 267 0.56 22.75 5.11
N PHE A 268 -0.22 21.97 4.34
CA PHE A 268 0.05 21.75 2.92
C PHE A 268 -0.26 23.00 2.11
N ARG A 269 0.54 23.23 1.05
CA ARG A 269 0.38 24.34 0.12
C ARG A 269 0.30 23.81 -1.31
N ASP A 270 -0.23 24.62 -2.20
CA ASP A 270 -0.29 24.34 -3.65
C ASP A 270 -0.99 23.00 -3.99
N ALA A 271 -1.98 22.61 -3.16
CA ALA A 271 -2.74 21.39 -3.39
C ALA A 271 -3.48 21.46 -4.74
N LYS A 272 -3.34 20.42 -5.56
CA LYS A 272 -3.95 20.29 -6.88
C LYS A 272 -4.73 18.99 -6.97
N VAL A 273 -5.95 19.06 -7.49
CA VAL A 273 -6.71 17.88 -7.90
C VAL A 273 -6.17 17.44 -9.25
N ILE A 274 -5.59 16.24 -9.32
CA ILE A 274 -5.03 15.69 -10.57
C ILE A 274 -6.01 14.77 -11.30
N ASP A 275 -6.91 14.12 -10.55
CA ASP A 275 -7.91 13.21 -11.12
C ASP A 275 -9.15 13.10 -10.23
N VAL A 276 -10.32 12.93 -10.84
CA VAL A 276 -11.56 12.55 -10.18
C VAL A 276 -12.20 11.45 -11.01
N THR A 277 -12.11 10.24 -10.56
CA THR A 277 -12.59 9.06 -11.28
C THR A 277 -13.58 8.27 -10.44
N ARG A 278 -14.69 7.88 -11.04
CA ARG A 278 -15.62 6.92 -10.43
C ARG A 278 -15.00 5.51 -10.53
N THR A 279 -14.89 4.82 -9.39
CA THR A 279 -14.51 3.41 -9.39
C THR A 279 -15.52 2.58 -10.19
N THR A 280 -15.02 1.74 -11.08
CA THR A 280 -15.84 0.86 -11.92
C THR A 280 -15.66 -0.60 -11.56
N VAL A 281 -16.63 -1.43 -11.94
CA VAL A 281 -16.54 -2.89 -11.77
C VAL A 281 -15.45 -3.53 -12.63
N SER A 282 -14.84 -2.80 -13.56
CA SER A 282 -13.66 -3.23 -14.30
C SER A 282 -12.36 -2.90 -13.57
N GLU A 283 -12.36 -1.93 -12.66
CA GLU A 283 -11.21 -1.57 -11.84
C GLU A 283 -11.18 -2.32 -10.51
N GLN A 284 -12.34 -2.45 -9.82
CA GLN A 284 -12.49 -3.22 -8.59
C GLN A 284 -13.46 -4.38 -8.81
N ARG A 285 -12.98 -5.61 -8.71
CA ARG A 285 -13.74 -6.79 -9.15
C ARG A 285 -13.43 -8.03 -8.31
N ARG A 286 -14.38 -8.96 -8.30
CA ARG A 286 -14.12 -10.31 -7.82
C ARG A 286 -13.27 -11.07 -8.83
N THR A 287 -12.31 -11.84 -8.34
CA THR A 287 -11.41 -12.68 -9.14
C THR A 287 -11.19 -14.01 -8.45
N ASN A 288 -10.48 -14.95 -9.09
CA ASN A 288 -10.05 -16.18 -8.42
C ASN A 288 -9.08 -15.93 -7.24
N TRP A 289 -8.41 -14.77 -7.21
CA TRP A 289 -7.49 -14.36 -6.16
C TRP A 289 -8.14 -13.44 -5.11
N MET A 290 -9.40 -13.06 -5.34
CA MET A 290 -10.22 -12.27 -4.44
C MET A 290 -11.69 -12.73 -4.55
N THR A 291 -12.06 -13.74 -3.77
CA THR A 291 -13.36 -14.42 -3.87
C THR A 291 -14.44 -13.83 -2.95
N PHE A 292 -14.09 -12.86 -2.10
CA PHE A 292 -15.05 -12.14 -1.26
C PHE A 292 -15.87 -11.12 -2.05
N GLU A 293 -16.79 -10.46 -1.38
CA GLU A 293 -17.59 -9.37 -1.97
C GLU A 293 -16.68 -8.25 -2.48
N SER A 294 -16.99 -7.71 -3.66
CA SER A 294 -16.29 -6.61 -4.31
C SER A 294 -17.32 -5.60 -4.84
N LEU A 295 -16.89 -4.55 -5.55
CA LEU A 295 -17.73 -3.41 -5.91
C LEU A 295 -19.09 -3.80 -6.50
N ALA A 296 -19.13 -4.78 -7.40
CA ALA A 296 -20.39 -5.22 -8.04
C ALA A 296 -21.44 -5.72 -7.03
N ASP A 297 -21.01 -6.26 -5.88
CA ASP A 297 -21.90 -6.73 -4.81
C ASP A 297 -22.45 -5.60 -3.93
N PHE A 298 -21.93 -4.38 -4.11
CA PHE A 298 -22.25 -3.19 -3.31
C PHE A 298 -23.13 -2.19 -4.06
N LEU A 299 -23.24 -2.34 -5.38
CA LEU A 299 -24.06 -1.46 -6.21
C LEU A 299 -25.54 -1.84 -6.09
N ASP A 300 -26.40 -0.82 -6.17
CA ASP A 300 -27.84 -1.02 -6.27
C ASP A 300 -28.17 -1.76 -7.59
N PRO A 301 -28.81 -2.94 -7.54
CA PRO A 301 -29.11 -3.71 -8.74
C PRO A 301 -30.09 -3.00 -9.69
N VAL A 302 -30.89 -2.06 -9.18
CA VAL A 302 -31.87 -1.27 -9.98
C VAL A 302 -31.27 0.02 -10.49
N ASN A 303 -30.31 0.59 -9.75
CA ASN A 303 -29.66 1.84 -10.11
C ASN A 303 -28.16 1.79 -9.77
N SER A 304 -27.35 1.34 -10.73
CA SER A 304 -25.88 1.23 -10.57
C SER A 304 -25.16 2.56 -10.27
N LYS A 305 -25.88 3.68 -10.21
CA LYS A 305 -25.34 4.99 -9.79
C LYS A 305 -25.52 5.23 -8.27
N ARG A 306 -26.24 4.35 -7.55
CA ARG A 306 -26.40 4.38 -6.09
C ARG A 306 -25.56 3.29 -5.47
N THR A 307 -24.74 3.65 -4.52
CA THR A 307 -24.02 2.75 -3.61
C THR A 307 -24.66 2.76 -2.24
#